data_d3dc492ac86f65c605b6c0b40c8a61c6
#
_entry.id   d3dc492ac86f65c605b6c0b40c8a61c6
#
_cell.length_a   1.000
_cell.length_b   1.000
_cell.length_c   1.000
_cell.angle_alpha   90.00
_cell.angle_beta   90.00
_cell.angle_gamma   90.00
#
_symmetry.space_group_name_H-M   'P 1'
#
loop_
_entity.id
_entity.type
_entity.pdbx_description
1 polymer ?
#
loop_
_entity_poly.entity_id
_entity_poly.type
_entity_poly.pdbx_seq_one_letter_code
_entity_poly.pdbx_strand_id
1 'polypeptide(L)'
;MAYKRVDNIQVQIVKALRDMGCTVQHLHEVGKGCPDIIVGFKARNFLLEIKDGDKKVLTPDQVNWHRLWKGQVNVVTSIDDAKTLIWKLSDEYRSERSN
;
A
#
# COMPACT_ATOMS: atom_id res chain seq x y z
N MET A 1 4.26 27.16 1.27
CA MET A 1 4.90 26.04 0.68
C MET A 1 4.01 24.83 0.64
N ALA A 2 3.83 24.27 -0.49
CA ALA A 2 2.84 23.22 -0.64
C ALA A 2 3.50 21.88 -0.93
N TYR A 3 4.03 21.25 0.08
CA TYR A 3 4.39 19.84 -0.06
C TYR A 3 3.54 19.00 0.85
N LYS A 4 3.26 17.79 0.43
CA LYS A 4 2.42 16.89 1.20
C LYS A 4 3.26 16.19 2.27
N ARG A 5 2.71 16.16 3.48
CA ARG A 5 3.36 15.46 4.57
C ARG A 5 3.11 13.96 4.44
N VAL A 6 4.11 13.19 4.80
CA VAL A 6 3.96 11.75 4.94
C VAL A 6 3.64 11.45 6.41
N ASP A 7 2.56 10.76 6.67
CA ASP A 7 2.14 10.43 8.01
C ASP A 7 3.16 9.56 8.72
N ASN A 8 3.22 9.70 10.05
CA ASN A 8 4.14 8.92 10.85
C ASN A 8 3.93 7.40 10.68
N ILE A 9 2.67 6.96 10.60
CA ILE A 9 2.39 5.54 10.36
C ILE A 9 2.93 5.07 9.01
N GLN A 10 2.89 5.93 8.00
CA GLN A 10 3.44 5.59 6.69
C GLN A 10 4.95 5.39 6.77
N VAL A 11 5.66 6.26 7.48
CA VAL A 11 7.10 6.13 7.68
C VAL A 11 7.43 4.78 8.32
N GLN A 12 6.69 4.40 9.35
CA GLN A 12 6.90 3.15 10.07
C GLN A 12 6.61 1.93 9.19
N ILE A 13 5.53 1.96 8.43
CA ILE A 13 5.16 0.87 7.53
C ILE A 13 6.19 0.70 6.43
N VAL A 14 6.63 1.81 5.82
CA VAL A 14 7.64 1.76 4.76
C VAL A 14 8.94 1.16 5.29
N LYS A 15 9.38 1.58 6.48
CA LYS A 15 10.59 1.02 7.09
C LYS A 15 10.45 -0.49 7.31
N ALA A 16 9.33 -0.91 7.86
CA ALA A 16 9.10 -2.32 8.14
C ALA A 16 9.08 -3.17 6.86
N LEU A 17 8.46 -2.66 5.80
CA LEU A 17 8.43 -3.38 4.52
C LEU A 17 9.82 -3.46 3.91
N ARG A 18 10.61 -2.39 3.97
CA ARG A 18 11.99 -2.41 3.50
C ARG A 18 12.85 -3.39 4.29
N ASP A 19 12.67 -3.43 5.62
CA ASP A 19 13.38 -4.39 6.48
C ASP A 19 13.02 -5.83 6.14
N MET A 20 11.82 -6.06 5.63
CA MET A 20 11.34 -7.38 5.21
C MET A 20 11.89 -7.80 3.84
N GLY A 21 12.51 -6.88 3.12
CA GLY A 21 13.07 -7.16 1.80
C GLY A 21 12.29 -6.56 0.64
N CYS A 22 11.30 -5.73 0.92
CA CYS A 22 10.54 -5.06 -0.13
C CYS A 22 11.26 -3.82 -0.64
N THR A 23 11.02 -3.48 -1.90
CA THR A 23 11.28 -2.13 -2.38
C THR A 23 10.00 -1.33 -2.26
N VAL A 24 10.11 -0.04 -2.00
CA VAL A 24 8.95 0.82 -1.80
C VAL A 24 9.16 2.15 -2.51
N GLN A 25 8.16 2.57 -3.27
CA GLN A 25 8.14 3.86 -3.94
C GLN A 25 6.94 4.65 -3.44
N HIS A 26 7.18 5.88 -2.97
CA HIS A 26 6.10 6.77 -2.56
C HIS A 26 5.37 7.33 -3.77
N LEU A 27 4.04 7.40 -3.69
CA LEU A 27 3.19 7.92 -4.75
C LEU A 27 2.40 9.15 -4.30
N HIS A 28 2.68 9.69 -3.12
CA HIS A 28 1.87 10.75 -2.52
C HIS A 28 1.78 12.02 -3.38
N GLU A 29 2.73 12.25 -4.26
CA GLU A 29 2.71 13.43 -5.11
C GLU A 29 1.83 13.28 -6.35
N VAL A 30 1.38 12.08 -6.65
CA VAL A 30 0.48 11.86 -7.79
C VAL A 30 -0.88 12.53 -7.55
N GLY A 31 -1.40 12.42 -6.35
CA GLY A 31 -2.65 13.08 -5.99
C GLY A 31 -3.90 12.38 -6.51
N LYS A 32 -5.03 13.04 -6.36
CA LYS A 32 -6.34 12.62 -6.88
C LYS A 32 -6.77 11.23 -6.41
N GLY A 33 -6.44 10.89 -5.18
CA GLY A 33 -6.85 9.62 -4.59
C GLY A 33 -5.96 8.43 -4.89
N CYS A 34 -4.87 8.64 -5.64
CA CYS A 34 -3.87 7.58 -5.89
C CYS A 34 -3.35 7.02 -4.55
N PRO A 35 -3.15 5.70 -4.44
CA PRO A 35 -2.64 5.10 -3.21
C PRO A 35 -1.28 5.68 -2.79
N ASP A 36 -0.94 5.49 -1.51
CA ASP A 36 0.25 6.10 -0.92
C ASP A 36 1.56 5.53 -1.44
N ILE A 37 1.62 4.22 -1.66
CA ILE A 37 2.87 3.57 -2.03
C ILE A 37 2.64 2.42 -3.01
N ILE A 38 3.70 2.12 -3.78
CA ILE A 38 3.79 0.88 -4.52
C ILE A 38 4.95 0.08 -3.94
N VAL A 39 4.72 -1.21 -3.73
CA VAL A 39 5.67 -2.12 -3.08
C VAL A 39 6.07 -3.21 -4.06
N GLY A 40 7.37 -3.40 -4.23
CA GLY A 40 7.90 -4.52 -5.01
C GLY A 40 8.36 -5.64 -4.10
N PHE A 41 7.90 -6.87 -4.35
CA PHE A 41 8.29 -8.02 -3.56
C PHE A 41 8.10 -9.30 -4.38
N LYS A 42 9.13 -10.14 -4.44
CA LYS A 42 9.09 -11.41 -5.18
C LYS A 42 8.64 -11.21 -6.63
N ALA A 43 9.21 -10.22 -7.29
CA ALA A 43 8.93 -9.88 -8.70
C ALA A 43 7.48 -9.46 -8.96
N ARG A 44 6.76 -9.05 -7.91
CA ARG A 44 5.38 -8.54 -8.01
C ARG A 44 5.31 -7.12 -7.48
N ASN A 45 4.29 -6.40 -7.88
CA ASN A 45 4.03 -5.03 -7.43
C ASN A 45 2.66 -4.96 -6.77
N PHE A 46 2.59 -4.22 -5.66
CA PHE A 46 1.36 -4.11 -4.88
C PHE A 46 1.11 -2.65 -4.53
N LEU A 47 -0.13 -2.19 -4.72
CA LEU A 47 -0.53 -0.83 -4.34
C LEU A 47 -1.18 -0.86 -2.97
N LEU A 48 -0.72 0.03 -2.09
CA LEU A 48 -1.25 0.13 -0.74
C LEU A 48 -1.65 1.56 -0.41
N GLU A 49 -2.86 1.69 0.13
CA GLU A 49 -3.34 2.92 0.75
C GLU A 49 -3.14 2.77 2.25
N ILE A 50 -2.48 3.74 2.89
CA ILE A 50 -2.16 3.65 4.31
C ILE A 50 -3.07 4.57 5.11
N LYS A 51 -3.73 4.02 6.12
CA LYS A 51 -4.55 4.76 7.07
C LYS A 51 -4.11 4.42 8.48
N ASP A 52 -4.02 5.43 9.33
CA ASP A 52 -3.76 5.20 10.75
C ASP A 52 -4.98 4.52 11.35
N GLY A 53 -4.77 3.42 12.07
CA GLY A 53 -5.77 2.56 12.66
C GLY A 53 -7.20 3.10 12.78
N ASP A 54 -7.39 4.07 13.67
CA ASP A 54 -8.72 4.64 13.93
C ASP A 54 -9.21 5.57 12.82
N LYS A 55 -8.35 5.92 11.87
CA LYS A 55 -8.68 6.86 10.80
C LYS A 55 -8.77 6.16 9.46
N LYS A 56 -9.61 5.12 9.42
CA LYS A 56 -9.73 4.26 8.22
C LYS A 56 -10.57 4.86 7.10
N VAL A 57 -11.10 6.06 7.29
CA VAL A 57 -12.02 6.65 6.32
C VAL A 57 -11.25 7.13 5.09
N LEU A 58 -11.65 6.65 3.93
CA LEU A 58 -11.11 7.13 2.67
C LEU A 58 -11.76 8.47 2.32
N THR A 59 -10.98 9.37 1.72
CA THR A 59 -11.52 10.61 1.17
C THR A 59 -12.38 10.28 -0.05
N PRO A 60 -13.26 11.20 -0.50
CA PRO A 60 -14.04 10.97 -1.72
C PRO A 60 -13.18 10.64 -2.94
N ASP A 61 -12.05 11.30 -3.11
CA ASP A 61 -11.14 11.01 -4.22
C ASP A 61 -10.58 9.60 -4.11
N GLN A 62 -10.21 9.16 -2.90
CA GLN A 62 -9.70 7.81 -2.68
C GLN A 62 -10.77 6.75 -2.94
N VAL A 63 -11.99 6.99 -2.48
CA VAL A 63 -13.12 6.08 -2.75
C VAL A 63 -13.30 5.92 -4.25
N ASN A 64 -13.29 7.03 -4.97
CA ASN A 64 -13.47 7.00 -6.42
C ASN A 64 -12.31 6.29 -7.11
N TRP A 65 -11.08 6.59 -6.68
CA TRP A 65 -9.90 5.96 -7.26
C TRP A 65 -9.94 4.44 -7.08
N HIS A 66 -10.22 3.97 -5.85
CA HIS A 66 -10.30 2.53 -5.55
C HIS A 66 -11.40 1.86 -6.37
N ARG A 67 -12.54 2.52 -6.50
CA ARG A 67 -13.68 1.97 -7.25
C ARG A 67 -13.37 1.77 -8.73
N LEU A 68 -12.59 2.68 -9.30
CA LEU A 68 -12.31 2.66 -10.75
C LEU A 68 -11.10 1.80 -11.10
N TRP A 69 -10.23 1.52 -10.14
CA TRP A 69 -9.00 0.77 -10.40
C TRP A 69 -9.33 -0.71 -10.65
N LYS A 70 -8.80 -1.25 -11.75
CA LYS A 70 -9.08 -2.63 -12.17
C LYS A 70 -8.08 -3.64 -11.61
N GLY A 71 -7.01 -3.17 -11.01
CA GLY A 71 -5.98 -4.03 -10.44
C GLY A 71 -6.12 -4.15 -8.92
N GLN A 72 -5.07 -4.65 -8.30
CA GLN A 72 -5.04 -4.77 -6.85
C GLN A 72 -4.79 -3.41 -6.21
N VAL A 73 -5.53 -3.10 -5.19
CA VAL A 73 -5.26 -2.01 -4.26
C VAL A 73 -5.90 -2.39 -2.92
N ASN A 74 -5.15 -2.22 -1.85
CA ASN A 74 -5.63 -2.55 -0.50
C ASN A 74 -5.35 -1.41 0.45
N VAL A 75 -6.17 -1.29 1.48
CA VAL A 75 -5.95 -0.38 2.58
C VAL A 75 -5.27 -1.15 3.70
N VAL A 76 -4.19 -0.60 4.26
CA VAL A 76 -3.52 -1.18 5.42
C VAL A 76 -3.48 -0.15 6.54
N THR A 77 -3.59 -0.61 7.79
CA THR A 77 -3.77 0.28 8.94
C THR A 77 -2.71 0.12 10.01
N SER A 78 -1.77 -0.80 9.82
CA SER A 78 -0.70 -1.04 10.80
C SER A 78 0.48 -1.72 10.13
N ILE A 79 1.60 -1.77 10.83
CA ILE A 79 2.79 -2.50 10.36
C ILE A 79 2.46 -3.97 10.12
N ASP A 80 1.83 -4.62 11.10
CA ASP A 80 1.50 -6.04 10.97
C ASP A 80 0.53 -6.29 9.82
N ASP A 81 -0.47 -5.43 9.67
CA ASP A 81 -1.43 -5.53 8.58
C ASP A 81 -0.73 -5.48 7.22
N ALA A 82 0.17 -4.52 7.05
CA ALA A 82 0.92 -4.37 5.79
C ALA A 82 1.81 -5.58 5.49
N LYS A 83 2.57 -6.04 6.48
CA LYS A 83 3.47 -7.18 6.31
C LYS A 83 2.68 -8.46 5.99
N THR A 84 1.61 -8.70 6.73
CA THR A 84 0.76 -9.87 6.52
C THR A 84 0.15 -9.86 5.13
N LEU A 85 -0.33 -8.69 4.69
CA LEU A 85 -0.94 -8.57 3.36
C LEU A 85 0.06 -8.87 2.25
N ILE A 86 1.27 -8.30 2.32
CA ILE A 86 2.29 -8.54 1.30
C ILE A 86 2.64 -10.03 1.21
N TRP A 87 2.82 -10.69 2.35
CA TRP A 87 3.06 -12.14 2.35
C TRP A 87 1.91 -12.91 1.74
N LYS A 88 0.68 -12.58 2.12
CA LYS A 88 -0.51 -13.26 1.62
C LYS A 88 -0.64 -13.10 0.11
N LEU A 89 -0.52 -11.88 -0.40
CA LEU A 89 -0.67 -11.63 -1.83
C LEU A 89 0.42 -12.32 -2.64
N SER A 90 1.65 -12.33 -2.15
CA SER A 90 2.74 -13.02 -2.86
C SER A 90 2.56 -14.54 -2.84
N ASP A 91 2.04 -15.10 -1.75
CA ASP A 91 1.77 -16.54 -1.66
C ASP A 91 0.62 -16.96 -2.58
N GLU A 92 -0.44 -16.17 -2.65
CA GLU A 92 -1.55 -16.44 -3.55
C GLU A 92 -1.09 -16.49 -5.01
N TYR A 93 -0.23 -15.56 -5.40
CA TYR A 93 0.36 -15.58 -6.73
C TYR A 93 1.16 -16.85 -6.98
N ARG A 94 1.96 -17.25 -6.01
CA ARG A 94 2.77 -18.46 -6.12
C ARG A 94 1.87 -19.69 -6.28
N SER A 95 0.80 -19.78 -5.50
CA SER A 95 -0.15 -20.90 -5.60
C SER A 95 -0.78 -20.99 -6.97
N GLU A 96 -1.20 -19.86 -7.51
CA GLU A 96 -1.79 -19.82 -8.86
C GLU A 96 -0.80 -20.31 -9.90
N ARG A 97 0.46 -19.94 -9.76
CA ARG A 97 1.50 -20.36 -10.72
C ARG A 97 1.86 -21.82 -10.59
N SER A 98 1.63 -22.43 -9.43
CA SER A 98 1.96 -23.82 -9.17
C SER A 98 0.97 -24.80 -9.77
N ASN A 99 -0.19 -24.31 -10.14
CA ASN A 99 -1.25 -25.18 -10.70
C ASN A 99 -1.12 -25.30 -12.24
#